data_f09d7c76520dcb0a7e7059aba0036e11
#
_entry.id   f09d7c76520dcb0a7e7059aba0036e11
#
_cell.length_a   1.000
_cell.length_b   1.000
_cell.length_c   1.000
_cell.angle_alpha   90.00
_cell.angle_beta   90.00
_cell.angle_gamma   90.00
#
_symmetry.space_group_name_H-M   'P 1'
#
loop_
_entity.id
_entity.type
_entity.pdbx_description
1 polymer ?
#
loop_
_entity_poly.entity_id
_entity_poly.type
_entity_poly.pdbx_seq_one_letter_code
_entity_poly.pdbx_strand_id
1 'polypeptide(L)'
;MIFQLGRYTIDVDVEKTKDFYASAVASNEICSCPCCQYFPNAIMSCSTIIVDFLNNLGVDPQKPGEVFGDKNNCSGWYHIVGTLLNGRVDVGVCDSSNAFIPDKTVDFIVWFDDDRNRMGWIEKNFPSPILEMSFSAKFPEQTNM
;
A
#
# COMPACT_ATOMS: atom_id res chain seq x y z
N MET A 1 -14.34 7.43 -7.39
CA MET A 1 -14.18 8.47 -6.34
C MET A 1 -12.82 9.12 -6.46
N ILE A 2 -12.78 10.43 -6.46
CA ILE A 2 -11.54 11.19 -6.60
C ILE A 2 -10.94 11.47 -5.23
N PHE A 3 -9.65 11.19 -5.09
CA PHE A 3 -8.88 11.53 -3.89
C PHE A 3 -7.74 12.47 -4.26
N GLN A 4 -7.57 13.52 -3.46
CA GLN A 4 -6.43 14.42 -3.56
C GLN A 4 -5.49 14.12 -2.41
N LEU A 5 -4.34 13.53 -2.72
CA LEU A 5 -3.39 13.02 -1.73
C LEU A 5 -2.02 13.67 -1.97
N GLY A 6 -1.82 14.84 -1.41
CA GLY A 6 -0.62 15.62 -1.68
C GLY A 6 -0.53 15.99 -3.14
N ARG A 7 0.57 15.63 -3.80
CA ARG A 7 0.76 15.88 -5.23
C ARG A 7 -0.11 15.00 -6.12
N TYR A 8 -0.62 13.88 -5.58
CA TYR A 8 -1.33 12.88 -6.36
C TYR A 8 -2.82 13.15 -6.38
N THR A 9 -3.43 13.05 -7.56
CA THR A 9 -4.87 12.99 -7.72
C THR A 9 -5.18 11.63 -8.35
N ILE A 10 -6.00 10.85 -7.68
CA ILE A 10 -6.35 9.49 -8.14
C ILE A 10 -7.86 9.34 -8.21
N ASP A 11 -8.30 8.51 -9.16
CA ASP A 11 -9.70 8.11 -9.26
C ASP A 11 -9.78 6.62 -8.93
N VAL A 12 -10.51 6.27 -7.89
CA VAL A 12 -10.56 4.92 -7.35
C VAL A 12 -11.97 4.35 -7.45
N ASP A 13 -12.08 3.13 -7.95
CA ASP A 13 -13.30 2.34 -7.82
C ASP A 13 -13.23 1.59 -6.49
N VAL A 14 -13.73 2.22 -5.44
CA VAL A 14 -13.61 1.71 -4.07
C VAL A 14 -14.32 0.36 -3.91
N GLU A 15 -15.50 0.21 -4.52
CA GLU A 15 -16.28 -1.03 -4.39
C GLU A 15 -15.59 -2.21 -5.08
N LYS A 16 -15.07 -2.03 -6.29
CA LYS A 16 -14.33 -3.09 -6.98
C LYS A 16 -13.04 -3.45 -6.24
N THR A 17 -12.37 -2.46 -5.70
CA THR A 17 -11.16 -2.69 -4.89
C THR A 17 -11.52 -3.52 -3.66
N LYS A 18 -12.56 -3.11 -2.94
CA LYS A 18 -13.04 -3.81 -1.75
C LYS A 18 -13.43 -5.25 -2.06
N ASP A 19 -14.14 -5.47 -3.17
CA ASP A 19 -14.57 -6.81 -3.60
C ASP A 19 -13.36 -7.72 -3.86
N PHE A 20 -12.32 -7.21 -4.50
CA PHE A 20 -11.11 -7.98 -4.72
C PHE A 20 -10.47 -8.39 -3.40
N TYR A 21 -10.30 -7.43 -2.50
CA TYR A 21 -9.64 -7.70 -1.21
C TYR A 21 -10.43 -8.65 -0.32
N ALA A 22 -11.74 -8.73 -0.49
CA ALA A 22 -12.56 -9.66 0.28
C ALA A 22 -12.13 -11.13 0.09
N SER A 23 -11.61 -11.49 -1.09
CA SER A 23 -11.15 -12.84 -1.39
C SER A 23 -9.63 -13.00 -1.38
N ALA A 24 -8.87 -11.93 -1.19
CA ALA A 24 -7.43 -11.99 -1.10
C ALA A 24 -7.00 -12.57 0.26
N VAL A 25 -5.72 -12.94 0.37
CA VAL A 25 -5.17 -13.49 1.62
C VAL A 25 -4.13 -12.55 2.21
N ALA A 26 -3.97 -12.60 3.53
CA ALA A 26 -2.99 -11.78 4.23
C ALA A 26 -1.57 -12.28 3.94
N SER A 27 -0.59 -11.38 4.08
CA SER A 27 0.81 -11.70 3.76
C SER A 27 1.35 -12.86 4.58
N ASN A 28 0.93 -13.00 5.84
CA ASN A 28 1.38 -14.09 6.70
C ASN A 28 0.83 -15.46 6.29
N GLU A 29 -0.15 -15.51 5.41
CA GLU A 29 -0.71 -16.76 4.88
C GLU A 29 -0.02 -17.20 3.59
N ILE A 30 0.74 -16.30 2.95
CA ILE A 30 1.38 -16.59 1.66
C ILE A 30 2.88 -16.88 1.84
N CYS A 31 3.53 -16.21 2.78
CA CYS A 31 4.97 -16.21 2.93
C CYS A 31 5.35 -16.34 4.39
N SER A 32 6.38 -17.12 4.67
CA SER A 32 6.87 -17.34 6.05
C SER A 32 8.03 -16.42 6.43
N CYS A 33 8.45 -15.51 5.55
CA CYS A 33 9.55 -14.60 5.87
C CYS A 33 9.16 -13.67 7.04
N PRO A 34 10.14 -13.14 7.78
CA PRO A 34 9.85 -12.31 8.96
C PRO A 34 8.96 -11.11 8.65
N CYS A 35 9.20 -10.42 7.55
CA CYS A 35 8.40 -9.25 7.18
C CYS A 35 6.95 -9.62 6.90
N CYS A 36 6.71 -10.69 6.13
CA CYS A 36 5.36 -11.14 5.82
C CYS A 36 4.59 -11.59 7.06
N GLN A 37 5.27 -12.21 8.02
CA GLN A 37 4.63 -12.65 9.25
C GLN A 37 4.34 -11.48 10.19
N TYR A 38 5.20 -10.50 10.22
CA TYR A 38 5.10 -9.35 11.12
C TYR A 38 4.11 -8.29 10.61
N PHE A 39 4.10 -8.04 9.32
CA PHE A 39 3.43 -6.89 8.72
C PHE A 39 1.93 -6.79 9.03
N PRO A 40 1.12 -7.86 8.93
CA PRO A 40 -0.32 -7.71 9.12
C PRO A 40 -0.72 -7.13 10.47
N ASN A 41 -0.07 -7.55 11.53
CA ASN A 41 -0.35 -7.01 12.86
C ASN A 41 0.25 -5.62 13.04
N ALA A 42 1.45 -5.39 12.50
CA ALA A 42 2.13 -4.11 12.63
C ALA A 42 1.34 -2.99 11.95
N ILE A 43 0.84 -3.22 10.73
CA ILE A 43 0.08 -2.18 10.01
C ILE A 43 -1.23 -1.85 10.71
N MET A 44 -1.90 -2.85 11.28
CA MET A 44 -3.17 -2.62 12.01
C MET A 44 -2.95 -1.89 13.32
N SER A 45 -1.76 -1.99 13.91
CA SER A 45 -1.45 -1.40 15.21
C SER A 45 -0.75 -0.05 15.13
N CYS A 46 -0.23 0.35 13.96
CA CYS A 46 0.64 1.52 13.87
C CYS A 46 -0.12 2.83 14.02
N SER A 47 -1.32 2.93 13.46
CA SER A 47 -2.08 4.19 13.46
C SER A 47 -3.48 3.96 12.92
N THR A 48 -4.49 4.48 13.61
CA THR A 48 -5.87 4.43 13.11
C THR A 48 -6.02 5.27 11.84
N ILE A 49 -5.24 6.35 11.71
CA ILE A 49 -5.27 7.22 10.53
C ILE A 49 -4.80 6.43 9.30
N ILE A 50 -3.73 5.65 9.43
CA ILE A 50 -3.22 4.81 8.32
C ILE A 50 -4.25 3.74 7.95
N VAL A 51 -4.81 3.06 8.94
CA VAL A 51 -5.81 2.02 8.68
C VAL A 51 -7.04 2.61 7.98
N ASP A 52 -7.52 3.76 8.45
CA ASP A 52 -8.66 4.44 7.83
C ASP A 52 -8.34 4.90 6.42
N PHE A 53 -7.14 5.42 6.19
CA PHE A 53 -6.68 5.82 4.87
C PHE A 53 -6.76 4.65 3.89
N LEU A 54 -6.23 3.50 4.26
CA LEU A 54 -6.25 2.31 3.40
C LEU A 54 -7.68 1.81 3.19
N ASN A 55 -8.48 1.73 4.25
CA ASN A 55 -9.87 1.28 4.15
C ASN A 55 -10.71 2.19 3.26
N ASN A 56 -10.47 3.50 3.29
CA ASN A 56 -11.20 4.46 2.46
C ASN A 56 -10.95 4.23 0.96
N LEU A 57 -9.80 3.68 0.62
CA LEU A 57 -9.49 3.30 -0.77
C LEU A 57 -10.07 1.93 -1.15
N GLY A 58 -10.65 1.21 -0.21
CA GLY A 58 -11.14 -0.15 -0.43
C GLY A 58 -10.10 -1.22 -0.17
N VAL A 59 -8.93 -0.84 0.31
CA VAL A 59 -7.79 -1.75 0.54
C VAL A 59 -7.88 -2.35 1.93
N ASP A 60 -7.65 -3.67 2.03
CA ASP A 60 -7.45 -4.33 3.32
C ASP A 60 -5.97 -4.18 3.70
N PRO A 61 -5.65 -3.48 4.79
CA PRO A 61 -4.26 -3.22 5.16
C PRO A 61 -3.40 -4.46 5.33
N GLN A 62 -4.00 -5.59 5.69
CA GLN A 62 -3.27 -6.83 5.96
C GLN A 62 -2.94 -7.64 4.71
N LYS A 63 -3.38 -7.18 3.53
CA LYS A 63 -3.30 -7.94 2.27
C LYS A 63 -2.56 -7.18 1.17
N PRO A 64 -1.29 -6.78 1.40
CA PRO A 64 -0.50 -6.16 0.32
C PRO A 64 -0.27 -7.16 -0.81
N GLY A 65 0.00 -6.64 -2.00
CA GLY A 65 0.41 -7.48 -3.13
C GLY A 65 1.77 -8.12 -2.87
N GLU A 66 2.66 -7.37 -2.25
CA GLU A 66 3.97 -7.87 -1.82
C GLU A 66 4.44 -7.02 -0.64
N VAL A 67 5.21 -7.64 0.24
CA VAL A 67 5.92 -6.92 1.30
C VAL A 67 7.29 -7.59 1.50
N PHE A 68 8.32 -6.76 1.67
CA PHE A 68 9.69 -7.23 1.82
C PHE A 68 10.47 -6.28 2.72
N GLY A 69 11.64 -6.72 3.14
CA GLY A 69 12.52 -5.94 4.00
C GLY A 69 12.78 -6.64 5.32
N ASP A 70 13.08 -5.84 6.32
CA ASP A 70 13.33 -6.33 7.67
C ASP A 70 12.04 -6.34 8.49
N LYS A 71 12.12 -6.90 9.68
CA LYS A 71 11.02 -6.95 10.62
C LYS A 71 10.41 -5.58 10.88
N ASN A 72 11.24 -4.53 11.03
CA ASN A 72 10.78 -3.18 11.38
C ASN A 72 10.70 -2.25 10.18
N ASN A 73 11.41 -2.56 9.09
CA ASN A 73 11.46 -1.72 7.90
C ASN A 73 10.91 -2.52 6.74
N CYS A 74 9.65 -2.28 6.40
CA CYS A 74 8.95 -3.01 5.36
C CYS A 74 8.62 -2.07 4.20
N SER A 75 8.85 -2.56 3.00
CA SER A 75 8.41 -1.91 1.77
C SER A 75 7.54 -2.88 0.99
N GLY A 76 6.72 -2.36 0.10
CA GLY A 76 5.86 -3.20 -0.71
C GLY A 76 4.87 -2.37 -1.49
N TRP A 77 3.77 -3.01 -1.88
CA TRP A 77 2.73 -2.33 -2.62
C TRP A 77 1.37 -2.96 -2.39
N TYR A 78 0.35 -2.11 -2.60
CA TYR A 78 -1.04 -2.52 -2.73
C TYR A 78 -1.48 -2.17 -4.14
N HIS A 79 -2.29 -3.01 -4.76
CA HIS A 79 -2.95 -2.65 -6.01
C HIS A 79 -4.36 -2.16 -5.73
N ILE A 80 -4.80 -1.21 -6.52
CA ILE A 80 -6.08 -0.51 -6.35
C ILE A 80 -6.73 -0.47 -7.73
N VAL A 81 -8.05 -0.63 -7.78
CA VAL A 81 -8.77 -0.43 -9.03
C VAL A 81 -8.94 1.06 -9.24
N GLY A 82 -8.16 1.64 -10.13
CA GLY A 82 -8.15 3.08 -10.30
C GLY A 82 -7.12 3.59 -11.29
N THR A 83 -7.08 4.90 -11.43
CA THR A 83 -6.15 5.59 -12.34
C THR A 83 -5.48 6.77 -11.64
N LEU A 84 -4.29 7.10 -12.11
CA LEU A 84 -3.56 8.28 -11.67
C LEU A 84 -3.90 9.45 -12.59
N LEU A 85 -4.61 10.45 -12.06
CA LEU A 85 -5.03 11.60 -12.84
C LEU A 85 -3.98 12.69 -12.88
N ASN A 86 -3.20 12.86 -11.81
CA ASN A 86 -2.18 13.89 -11.71
C ASN A 86 -1.13 13.52 -10.66
N GLY A 87 0.07 14.06 -10.80
CA GLY A 87 1.13 13.92 -9.80
C GLY A 87 2.16 12.85 -10.12
N ARG A 88 2.16 12.28 -11.33
CA ARG A 88 3.10 11.24 -11.73
C ARG A 88 4.55 11.68 -11.45
N VAL A 89 5.32 10.74 -10.88
CA VAL A 89 6.74 10.92 -10.60
C VAL A 89 7.55 10.17 -11.66
N ASP A 90 8.66 10.76 -12.10
CA ASP A 90 9.53 10.12 -13.06
C ASP A 90 10.18 8.86 -12.49
N VAL A 91 10.49 7.90 -13.36
CA VAL A 91 11.06 6.61 -13.00
C VAL A 91 12.34 6.80 -12.18
N GLY A 92 12.43 6.07 -11.08
CA GLY A 92 13.65 6.03 -10.28
C GLY A 92 13.85 7.21 -9.34
N VAL A 93 12.87 8.09 -9.20
CA VAL A 93 12.97 9.28 -8.38
C VAL A 93 12.00 9.27 -7.21
N CYS A 94 11.53 8.10 -6.79
CA CYS A 94 10.65 7.99 -5.63
C CYS A 94 11.46 8.12 -4.34
N ASP A 95 11.21 9.19 -3.60
CA ASP A 95 11.84 9.43 -2.29
C ASP A 95 10.84 10.15 -1.38
N SER A 96 11.28 10.53 -0.18
CA SER A 96 10.37 11.16 0.78
C SER A 96 9.84 12.52 0.31
N SER A 97 10.52 13.18 -0.62
CA SER A 97 10.11 14.51 -1.09
C SER A 97 8.87 14.47 -1.99
N ASN A 98 8.62 13.34 -2.67
CA ASN A 98 7.47 13.19 -3.57
C ASN A 98 6.48 12.12 -3.12
N ALA A 99 6.61 11.63 -1.89
CA ALA A 99 5.68 10.70 -1.29
C ALA A 99 4.48 11.45 -0.69
N PHE A 100 3.37 10.73 -0.54
CA PHE A 100 2.27 11.19 0.29
C PHE A 100 2.40 10.57 1.68
N ILE A 101 2.21 11.37 2.71
CA ILE A 101 2.33 10.96 4.11
C ILE A 101 0.95 11.07 4.77
N PRO A 102 0.23 9.94 4.92
CA PRO A 102 -1.13 9.99 5.50
C PRO A 102 -1.16 10.44 6.97
N ASP A 103 -0.14 10.07 7.73
CA ASP A 103 -0.04 10.41 9.16
C ASP A 103 1.41 10.77 9.48
N LYS A 104 1.64 12.04 9.78
CA LYS A 104 3.00 12.55 10.03
C LYS A 104 3.61 12.07 11.34
N THR A 105 2.84 11.41 12.20
CA THR A 105 3.33 10.91 13.49
C THR A 105 3.93 9.50 13.39
N VAL A 106 3.76 8.83 12.24
CA VAL A 106 4.31 7.50 12.01
C VAL A 106 5.08 7.46 10.69
N ASP A 107 6.02 6.53 10.57
CA ASP A 107 6.84 6.37 9.38
C ASP A 107 6.13 5.46 8.39
N PHE A 108 5.18 6.00 7.66
CA PHE A 108 4.47 5.30 6.58
C PHE A 108 4.26 6.30 5.44
N ILE A 109 4.90 6.04 4.31
CA ILE A 109 4.82 6.93 3.15
C ILE A 109 4.45 6.12 1.91
N VAL A 110 3.73 6.76 0.97
CA VAL A 110 3.24 6.09 -0.23
C VAL A 110 3.50 6.89 -1.49
N TRP A 111 3.58 6.18 -2.61
CA TRP A 111 3.67 6.72 -3.96
C TRP A 111 2.64 6.02 -4.83
N PHE A 112 2.18 6.70 -5.88
CA PHE A 112 1.19 6.13 -6.82
C PHE A 112 1.76 6.11 -8.23
N ASP A 113 1.49 5.02 -8.96
CA ASP A 113 1.88 4.85 -10.36
C ASP A 113 0.87 3.94 -11.04
N ASP A 114 0.52 4.27 -12.30
CA ASP A 114 -0.37 3.44 -13.09
C ASP A 114 0.30 2.85 -14.34
N ASP A 115 1.62 3.00 -14.48
CA ASP A 115 2.37 2.40 -15.57
C ASP A 115 2.62 0.91 -15.29
N ARG A 116 1.95 0.04 -16.05
CA ARG A 116 2.06 -1.41 -15.90
C ARG A 116 3.49 -1.92 -16.04
N ASN A 117 4.32 -1.24 -16.81
CA ASN A 117 5.72 -1.64 -17.03
C ASN A 117 6.60 -1.39 -15.80
N ARG A 118 6.14 -0.60 -14.86
CA ARG A 118 6.88 -0.27 -13.63
C ARG A 118 6.31 -0.97 -12.40
N MET A 119 5.19 -1.66 -12.55
CA MET A 119 4.56 -2.34 -11.42
C MET A 119 5.31 -3.62 -11.07
N GLY A 120 5.26 -3.99 -9.80
CA GLY A 120 5.67 -5.28 -9.32
C GLY A 120 4.66 -6.36 -9.69
N TRP A 121 4.78 -7.51 -9.05
CA TRP A 121 3.87 -8.61 -9.29
C TRP A 121 2.43 -8.21 -9.03
N ILE A 122 1.56 -8.55 -9.98
CA ILE A 122 0.13 -8.24 -9.91
C ILE A 122 -0.64 -9.53 -9.65
N GLU A 123 -1.54 -9.47 -8.68
CA GLU A 123 -2.37 -10.60 -8.29
C GLU A 123 -3.21 -11.08 -9.48
N LYS A 124 -3.37 -12.40 -9.58
CA LYS A 124 -4.18 -13.00 -10.63
C LYS A 124 -5.62 -12.49 -10.55
N ASN A 125 -6.17 -12.13 -11.71
CA ASN A 125 -7.54 -11.63 -11.84
C ASN A 125 -7.79 -10.27 -11.18
N PHE A 126 -6.74 -9.49 -10.92
CA PHE A 126 -6.95 -8.16 -10.41
C PHE A 126 -7.66 -7.30 -11.46
N PRO A 127 -8.77 -6.61 -11.11
CA PRO A 127 -9.55 -5.85 -12.08
C PRO A 127 -8.80 -4.64 -12.64
N SER A 128 -9.03 -4.35 -13.92
CA SER A 128 -8.52 -3.13 -14.55
C SER A 128 -9.50 -1.97 -14.37
N PRO A 129 -9.04 -0.73 -14.36
CA PRO A 129 -7.66 -0.27 -14.45
C PRO A 129 -6.91 -0.49 -13.14
N ILE A 130 -5.59 -0.68 -13.23
CA ILE A 130 -4.76 -0.98 -12.06
C ILE A 130 -3.89 0.22 -11.71
N LEU A 131 -3.97 0.61 -10.45
CA LEU A 131 -3.13 1.64 -9.85
C LEU A 131 -2.28 0.97 -8.78
N GLU A 132 -0.98 1.20 -8.78
CA GLU A 132 -0.09 0.68 -7.75
C GLU A 132 0.21 1.76 -6.72
N MET A 133 -0.01 1.43 -5.46
CA MET A 133 0.40 2.24 -4.33
C MET A 133 1.58 1.55 -3.66
N SER A 134 2.77 2.05 -3.92
CA SER A 134 3.99 1.58 -3.25
C SER A 134 4.08 2.22 -1.88
N PHE A 135 4.61 1.51 -0.92
CA PHE A 135 4.80 2.07 0.42
C PHE A 135 6.18 1.75 0.98
N SER A 136 6.60 2.57 1.91
CA SER A 136 7.73 2.30 2.78
C SER A 136 7.27 2.58 4.21
N ALA A 137 7.45 1.62 5.09
CA ALA A 137 6.98 1.68 6.45
C ALA A 137 8.09 1.31 7.42
N LYS A 138 8.19 2.08 8.50
CA LYS A 138 9.09 1.75 9.60
C LYS A 138 8.26 1.65 10.87
N PHE A 139 8.20 0.45 11.41
CA PHE A 139 7.41 0.19 12.61
C PHE A 139 8.29 0.26 13.87
N PRO A 140 7.70 0.61 15.02
CA PRO A 140 8.44 0.56 16.28
C PRO A 140 8.97 -0.85 16.53
N GLU A 141 10.15 -0.93 17.12
CA GLU A 141 10.74 -2.22 17.45
C GLU A 141 9.87 -2.95 18.46
N GLN A 142 9.58 -4.22 18.16
CA GLN A 142 8.82 -5.07 19.07
C GLN A 142 9.74 -5.66 20.10
N THR A 143 9.45 -5.40 21.36
CA THR A 143 10.17 -5.98 22.47
C THR A 143 9.31 -7.03 23.15
N ASN A 144 9.92 -8.11 23.63
CA ASN A 144 9.26 -9.12 24.47
C ASN A 144 8.14 -9.89 23.80
N MET A 145 8.39 -10.34 22.64
CA MET A 145 7.37 -11.18 21.99
C MET A 145 7.71 -12.65 22.03
#